data_ec56f7a452774345e56638030dfdd68a
#
_entry.id   ec56f7a452774345e56638030dfdd68a
#
_cell.length_a   1.000
_cell.length_b   1.000
_cell.length_c   1.000
_cell.angle_alpha   90.00
_cell.angle_beta   90.00
_cell.angle_gamma   90.00
#
_symmetry.space_group_name_H-M   'P 1'
#
loop_
_entity.id
_entity.type
_entity.pdbx_description
1 polymer ?
#
loop_
_entity_poly.entity_id
_entity_poly.type
_entity_poly.pdbx_seq_one_letter_code
_entity_poly.pdbx_strand_id
1 'polypeptide(L)'
;VIAKTSEWSVFADLLDPPENPYASDPVGWVRDRLGEFLWSKQRQILEAVVRHRYVAVKSAHDTGKSHSASRAVAWWLHTRQDPFATTTAPTTKQVHAILWRYIGQAHRKGNLGGRITLDDEWYMGPGGKELVAFGRKPADHDQSAFQGIHALNPLILVDEACGVSKSIFDAVDALATNSNARVLAIGNPDDPSSHFAQICKPGSGWHVITVSDFDTPAYTGEDVPEDLLPLLVSPEWVEERKIRWGVNSPIYQSKVLGEFPDLSDDTLILPKWIEAAQKRTLERTRRPIIAADIARFGEDETVIMRREGGWIRVYRAHHKADTMTTSGHIVKAMRDIDDEAGKNDWVRAIIDVPGVGGGVVDRLAELDLPVVPYNGGEAPIDKERFVNARAEDYWTLRERFEQGEIDIDPDDDKLAAQLGSIKWGIDSRGRIKIESKDDMRKRGLPSPDRADALAIAFAGRANAAPINVESHAGESITGDLMTKAW
;
A
#
# COMPACT_ATOMS: atom_id res chain seq x y z
N VAL A 1 -56.78 -22.36 -22.86
CA VAL A 1 -56.76 -21.44 -24.02
C VAL A 1 -55.36 -20.89 -24.09
N ILE A 2 -54.51 -21.47 -24.94
CA ILE A 2 -53.15 -20.97 -25.22
C ILE A 2 -53.39 -19.81 -26.19
N ALA A 3 -53.10 -18.57 -25.73
CA ALA A 3 -53.10 -17.41 -26.60
C ALA A 3 -52.02 -17.61 -27.66
N LYS A 4 -52.42 -17.72 -28.93
CA LYS A 4 -51.50 -17.68 -30.08
C LYS A 4 -50.90 -16.28 -30.12
N THR A 5 -49.62 -16.16 -29.73
CA THR A 5 -48.81 -14.95 -30.05
C THR A 5 -48.86 -14.75 -31.54
N SER A 6 -49.24 -13.56 -32.00
CA SER A 6 -49.30 -13.26 -33.44
C SER A 6 -47.85 -13.22 -34.00
N GLU A 7 -47.68 -13.65 -35.25
CA GLU A 7 -46.39 -13.60 -35.94
C GLU A 7 -45.76 -12.19 -35.89
N TRP A 8 -46.62 -11.16 -35.88
CA TRP A 8 -46.20 -9.76 -35.75
C TRP A 8 -45.68 -9.38 -34.37
N SER A 9 -46.15 -10.00 -33.27
CA SER A 9 -45.58 -9.78 -31.93
C SER A 9 -44.20 -10.42 -31.79
N VAL A 10 -44.00 -11.61 -32.39
CA VAL A 10 -42.70 -12.27 -32.42
C VAL A 10 -41.72 -11.45 -33.27
N PHE A 11 -42.19 -10.82 -34.37
CA PHE A 11 -41.35 -9.97 -35.23
C PHE A 11 -41.01 -8.62 -34.56
N ALA A 12 -41.95 -8.05 -33.80
CA ALA A 12 -41.73 -6.86 -32.99
C ALA A 12 -40.72 -7.11 -31.86
N ASP A 13 -40.82 -8.26 -31.19
CA ASP A 13 -39.87 -8.67 -30.13
C ASP A 13 -38.45 -8.98 -30.68
N LEU A 14 -38.34 -9.33 -31.97
CA LEU A 14 -37.08 -9.50 -32.66
C LEU A 14 -36.43 -8.15 -33.05
N LEU A 15 -37.28 -7.14 -33.34
CA LEU A 15 -36.82 -5.79 -33.69
C LEU A 15 -36.52 -4.93 -32.46
N ASP A 16 -37.25 -5.17 -31.38
CA ASP A 16 -37.09 -4.46 -30.10
C ASP A 16 -37.30 -5.49 -28.95
N PRO A 17 -36.30 -6.34 -28.70
CA PRO A 17 -36.42 -7.37 -27.69
C PRO A 17 -36.69 -6.75 -26.32
N PRO A 18 -37.62 -7.37 -25.52
CA PRO A 18 -37.92 -6.84 -24.20
C PRO A 18 -36.67 -6.68 -23.35
N GLU A 19 -36.58 -5.54 -22.65
CA GLU A 19 -35.49 -5.31 -21.74
C GLU A 19 -35.33 -6.44 -20.74
N ASN A 20 -34.11 -6.90 -20.55
CA ASN A 20 -33.84 -7.91 -19.53
C ASN A 20 -34.20 -7.31 -18.16
N PRO A 21 -35.08 -7.95 -17.36
CA PRO A 21 -35.56 -7.39 -16.09
C PRO A 21 -34.42 -7.12 -15.10
N TYR A 22 -33.30 -7.83 -15.24
CA TYR A 22 -32.11 -7.58 -14.41
C TYR A 22 -31.25 -6.44 -14.94
N ALA A 23 -31.59 -5.79 -16.05
CA ALA A 23 -30.80 -4.67 -16.54
C ALA A 23 -30.76 -3.49 -15.54
N SER A 24 -31.81 -3.30 -14.74
CA SER A 24 -31.91 -2.32 -13.67
C SER A 24 -31.79 -2.91 -12.25
N ASP A 25 -31.70 -4.24 -12.13
CA ASP A 25 -31.57 -4.96 -10.85
C ASP A 25 -30.31 -5.86 -10.80
N PRO A 26 -29.12 -5.28 -10.64
CA PRO A 26 -27.89 -6.05 -10.55
C PRO A 26 -27.83 -6.94 -9.30
N VAL A 27 -28.47 -6.53 -8.22
CA VAL A 27 -28.47 -7.27 -6.95
C VAL A 27 -29.31 -8.54 -7.08
N GLY A 28 -30.52 -8.43 -7.64
CA GLY A 28 -31.34 -9.58 -7.97
C GLY A 28 -30.66 -10.52 -8.95
N TRP A 29 -29.95 -9.99 -9.95
CA TRP A 29 -29.20 -10.81 -10.89
C TRP A 29 -28.09 -11.63 -10.19
N VAL A 30 -27.29 -11.01 -9.30
CA VAL A 30 -26.24 -11.71 -8.56
C VAL A 30 -26.84 -12.80 -7.66
N ARG A 31 -27.94 -12.49 -6.95
CA ARG A 31 -28.64 -13.45 -6.12
C ARG A 31 -29.19 -14.64 -6.93
N ASP A 32 -29.94 -14.35 -7.98
CA ASP A 32 -30.72 -15.36 -8.70
C ASP A 32 -29.87 -16.14 -9.71
N ARG A 33 -28.85 -15.50 -10.29
CA ARG A 33 -28.00 -16.11 -11.34
C ARG A 33 -26.73 -16.72 -10.79
N LEU A 34 -26.11 -16.08 -9.78
CA LEU A 34 -24.89 -16.57 -9.18
C LEU A 34 -25.13 -17.29 -7.84
N GLY A 35 -26.32 -17.15 -7.23
CA GLY A 35 -26.59 -17.66 -5.90
C GLY A 35 -25.65 -17.04 -4.86
N GLU A 36 -25.33 -15.73 -5.01
CA GLU A 36 -24.40 -15.02 -4.13
C GLU A 36 -25.14 -13.92 -3.36
N PHE A 37 -24.64 -13.68 -2.14
CA PHE A 37 -25.08 -12.57 -1.31
C PHE A 37 -24.13 -11.38 -1.47
N LEU A 38 -24.70 -10.19 -1.57
CA LEU A 38 -23.97 -8.93 -1.55
C LEU A 38 -24.35 -8.16 -0.28
N TRP A 39 -23.38 -7.78 0.53
CA TRP A 39 -23.62 -6.92 1.68
C TRP A 39 -23.84 -5.45 1.26
N SER A 40 -24.33 -4.61 2.16
CA SER A 40 -24.90 -3.29 1.86
C SER A 40 -24.03 -2.41 0.94
N LYS A 41 -22.72 -2.30 1.17
CA LYS A 41 -21.85 -1.48 0.30
C LYS A 41 -21.63 -2.11 -1.07
N GLN A 42 -21.57 -3.44 -1.18
CA GLN A 42 -21.47 -4.12 -2.48
C GLN A 42 -22.75 -3.89 -3.30
N ARG A 43 -23.92 -3.94 -2.67
CA ARG A 43 -25.18 -3.56 -3.30
C ARG A 43 -25.16 -2.12 -3.78
N GLN A 44 -24.74 -1.19 -2.90
CA GLN A 44 -24.63 0.24 -3.22
C GLN A 44 -23.76 0.49 -4.45
N ILE A 45 -22.60 -0.22 -4.57
CA ILE A 45 -21.71 -0.09 -5.73
C ILE A 45 -22.40 -0.51 -7.02
N LEU A 46 -23.02 -1.68 -7.06
CA LEU A 46 -23.68 -2.17 -8.27
C LEU A 46 -24.86 -1.30 -8.68
N GLU A 47 -25.69 -0.87 -7.72
CA GLU A 47 -26.80 0.05 -7.96
C GLU A 47 -26.33 1.42 -8.45
N ALA A 48 -25.18 1.90 -7.97
CA ALA A 48 -24.60 3.16 -8.45
C ALA A 48 -24.21 3.08 -9.94
N VAL A 49 -23.70 1.95 -10.41
CA VAL A 49 -23.38 1.73 -11.84
C VAL A 49 -24.64 1.80 -12.72
N VAL A 50 -25.82 1.40 -12.19
CA VAL A 50 -27.08 1.59 -12.91
C VAL A 50 -27.41 3.07 -13.08
N ARG A 51 -27.29 3.85 -12.00
CA ARG A 51 -27.81 5.22 -11.89
C ARG A 51 -26.85 6.28 -12.40
N HIS A 52 -25.54 6.04 -12.30
CA HIS A 52 -24.52 7.05 -12.57
C HIS A 52 -23.58 6.62 -13.70
N ARG A 53 -23.22 7.56 -14.54
CA ARG A 53 -22.27 7.32 -15.65
C ARG A 53 -20.86 7.06 -15.16
N TYR A 54 -20.43 7.79 -14.14
CA TYR A 54 -19.11 7.72 -13.53
C TYR A 54 -19.24 7.40 -12.04
N VAL A 55 -18.68 6.28 -11.62
CA VAL A 55 -18.68 5.83 -10.22
C VAL A 55 -17.25 5.63 -9.77
N ALA A 56 -16.85 6.30 -8.69
CA ALA A 56 -15.57 6.11 -8.03
C ALA A 56 -15.77 5.48 -6.65
N VAL A 57 -15.08 4.39 -6.36
CA VAL A 57 -15.18 3.68 -5.09
C VAL A 57 -13.82 3.67 -4.40
N LYS A 58 -13.65 4.54 -3.41
CA LYS A 58 -12.49 4.50 -2.53
C LYS A 58 -12.81 3.58 -1.35
N SER A 59 -11.95 2.59 -1.14
CA SER A 59 -12.28 1.47 -0.27
C SER A 59 -11.10 1.04 0.58
N ALA A 60 -11.38 0.67 1.81
CA ALA A 60 -10.45 0.00 2.71
C ALA A 60 -10.00 -1.37 2.17
N HIS A 61 -9.13 -2.07 2.92
CA HIS A 61 -8.62 -3.39 2.54
C HIS A 61 -9.70 -4.46 2.78
N ASP A 62 -9.66 -5.56 2.00
CA ASP A 62 -10.49 -6.77 2.17
C ASP A 62 -12.00 -6.55 2.36
N THR A 63 -12.55 -5.48 1.78
CA THR A 63 -14.00 -5.18 1.74
C THR A 63 -14.73 -5.85 0.58
N GLY A 64 -14.04 -6.64 -0.24
CA GLY A 64 -14.62 -7.31 -1.41
C GLY A 64 -14.71 -6.43 -2.67
N LYS A 65 -13.81 -5.44 -2.85
CA LYS A 65 -13.72 -4.55 -4.03
C LYS A 65 -13.76 -5.30 -5.35
N SER A 66 -12.75 -6.15 -5.59
CA SER A 66 -12.56 -6.87 -6.86
C SER A 66 -13.68 -7.90 -7.09
N HIS A 67 -14.28 -8.42 -5.99
CA HIS A 67 -15.48 -9.24 -6.08
C HIS A 67 -16.64 -8.43 -6.69
N SER A 68 -16.97 -7.26 -6.13
CA SER A 68 -18.05 -6.39 -6.64
C SER A 68 -17.80 -5.95 -8.08
N ALA A 69 -16.56 -5.55 -8.40
CA ALA A 69 -16.14 -5.13 -9.72
C ALA A 69 -16.36 -6.23 -10.78
N SER A 70 -15.96 -7.46 -10.45
CA SER A 70 -16.12 -8.61 -11.36
C SER A 70 -17.59 -8.99 -11.59
N ARG A 71 -18.46 -8.84 -10.56
CA ARG A 71 -19.90 -9.07 -10.68
C ARG A 71 -20.57 -7.98 -11.52
N ALA A 72 -20.10 -6.73 -11.42
CA ALA A 72 -20.55 -5.65 -12.29
C ALA A 72 -20.29 -5.98 -13.78
N VAL A 73 -19.08 -6.47 -14.11
CA VAL A 73 -18.73 -6.89 -15.49
C VAL A 73 -19.62 -8.03 -15.96
N ALA A 74 -19.73 -9.10 -15.16
CA ALA A 74 -20.53 -10.28 -15.55
C ALA A 74 -22.01 -9.96 -15.70
N TRP A 75 -22.59 -9.16 -14.79
CA TRP A 75 -23.95 -8.67 -14.88
C TRP A 75 -24.17 -7.82 -16.12
N TRP A 76 -23.27 -6.87 -16.39
CA TRP A 76 -23.37 -5.96 -17.53
C TRP A 76 -23.43 -6.71 -18.85
N LEU A 77 -22.50 -7.64 -19.06
CA LEU A 77 -22.41 -8.44 -20.29
C LEU A 77 -23.61 -9.37 -20.49
N HIS A 78 -24.21 -9.86 -19.40
CA HIS A 78 -25.31 -10.79 -19.49
C HIS A 78 -26.69 -10.13 -19.63
N THR A 79 -26.82 -8.82 -19.34
CA THR A 79 -28.13 -8.16 -19.23
C THR A 79 -28.38 -7.05 -20.23
N ARG A 80 -27.35 -6.63 -20.99
CA ARG A 80 -27.45 -5.53 -21.97
C ARG A 80 -27.49 -6.05 -23.40
N GLN A 81 -28.06 -5.25 -24.28
CA GLN A 81 -27.95 -5.45 -25.74
C GLN A 81 -26.63 -4.85 -26.22
N ASP A 82 -25.94 -5.53 -27.16
CA ASP A 82 -24.63 -5.12 -27.65
C ASP A 82 -23.71 -4.58 -26.53
N PRO A 83 -23.43 -5.43 -25.50
CA PRO A 83 -22.61 -5.03 -24.37
C PRO A 83 -21.14 -5.16 -24.71
N PHE A 84 -20.31 -4.30 -24.14
CA PHE A 84 -18.87 -4.47 -24.16
C PHE A 84 -18.25 -4.07 -22.82
N ALA A 85 -17.30 -4.84 -22.31
CA ALA A 85 -16.58 -4.49 -21.10
C ALA A 85 -15.08 -4.43 -21.33
N THR A 86 -14.47 -3.32 -20.90
CA THR A 86 -13.01 -3.17 -20.88
C THR A 86 -12.55 -3.06 -19.43
N THR A 87 -11.52 -3.82 -19.07
CA THR A 87 -10.97 -3.78 -17.73
C THR A 87 -9.48 -3.44 -17.75
N THR A 88 -9.03 -2.63 -16.81
CA THR A 88 -7.62 -2.27 -16.64
C THR A 88 -7.24 -2.17 -15.16
N ALA A 89 -5.94 -2.28 -14.88
CA ALA A 89 -5.34 -2.11 -13.56
C ALA A 89 -3.87 -1.66 -13.71
N PRO A 90 -3.19 -1.22 -12.64
CA PRO A 90 -1.79 -0.76 -12.71
C PRO A 90 -0.81 -1.81 -13.25
N THR A 91 -1.06 -3.09 -13.06
CA THR A 91 -0.19 -4.16 -13.53
C THR A 91 -0.95 -5.26 -14.25
N THR A 92 -0.30 -5.91 -15.21
CA THR A 92 -0.85 -7.08 -15.91
C THR A 92 -1.23 -8.21 -14.95
N LYS A 93 -0.45 -8.40 -13.87
CA LYS A 93 -0.75 -9.42 -12.84
C LYS A 93 -2.08 -9.12 -12.13
N GLN A 94 -2.37 -7.85 -11.82
CA GLN A 94 -3.65 -7.47 -11.19
C GLN A 94 -4.83 -7.71 -12.13
N VAL A 95 -4.70 -7.39 -13.41
CA VAL A 95 -5.73 -7.71 -14.40
C VAL A 95 -5.94 -9.22 -14.46
N HIS A 96 -4.91 -9.97 -14.81
CA HIS A 96 -4.99 -11.40 -15.09
C HIS A 96 -5.26 -12.26 -13.84
N ALA A 97 -4.37 -12.19 -12.85
CA ALA A 97 -4.39 -13.14 -11.74
C ALA A 97 -5.43 -12.80 -10.65
N ILE A 98 -5.96 -11.57 -10.62
CA ILE A 98 -6.92 -11.13 -9.62
C ILE A 98 -8.28 -10.90 -10.26
N LEU A 99 -8.44 -9.84 -11.03
CA LEU A 99 -9.75 -9.42 -11.54
C LEU A 99 -10.38 -10.48 -12.47
N TRP A 100 -9.63 -10.94 -13.48
CA TRP A 100 -10.18 -11.91 -14.44
C TRP A 100 -10.37 -13.31 -13.84
N ARG A 101 -9.64 -13.66 -12.79
CA ARG A 101 -9.94 -14.86 -12.00
C ARG A 101 -11.35 -14.79 -11.39
N TYR A 102 -11.73 -13.62 -10.81
CA TYR A 102 -13.08 -13.41 -10.24
C TYR A 102 -14.16 -13.33 -11.32
N ILE A 103 -13.88 -12.71 -12.48
CA ILE A 103 -14.80 -12.71 -13.64
C ILE A 103 -15.02 -14.15 -14.11
N GLY A 104 -13.97 -14.95 -14.26
CA GLY A 104 -14.06 -16.36 -14.62
C GLY A 104 -14.82 -17.22 -13.61
N GLN A 105 -14.75 -16.90 -12.32
CA GLN A 105 -15.57 -17.55 -11.29
C GLN A 105 -17.06 -17.23 -11.49
N ALA A 106 -17.40 -15.95 -11.70
CA ALA A 106 -18.79 -15.54 -11.98
C ALA A 106 -19.32 -16.20 -13.26
N HIS A 107 -18.53 -16.23 -14.34
CA HIS A 107 -18.87 -16.88 -15.58
C HIS A 107 -19.23 -18.36 -15.41
N ARG A 108 -18.39 -19.12 -14.71
CA ARG A 108 -18.63 -20.55 -14.47
C ARG A 108 -19.82 -20.77 -13.55
N LYS A 109 -19.92 -20.01 -12.45
CA LYS A 109 -20.97 -20.16 -11.45
C LYS A 109 -22.36 -19.83 -12.01
N GLY A 110 -22.45 -18.78 -12.83
CA GLY A 110 -23.69 -18.35 -13.48
C GLY A 110 -24.02 -19.10 -14.77
N ASN A 111 -23.13 -19.95 -15.25
CA ASN A 111 -23.22 -20.57 -16.60
C ASN A 111 -23.59 -19.52 -17.68
N LEU A 112 -22.78 -18.43 -17.74
CA LEU A 112 -23.16 -17.21 -18.46
C LEU A 112 -22.99 -17.29 -19.98
N GLY A 113 -22.56 -18.42 -20.48
CA GLY A 113 -22.38 -18.66 -21.93
C GLY A 113 -21.07 -18.09 -22.48
N GLY A 114 -20.75 -18.51 -23.72
CA GLY A 114 -19.50 -18.13 -24.37
C GLY A 114 -18.27 -18.80 -23.73
N ARG A 115 -17.09 -18.20 -23.98
CA ARG A 115 -15.82 -18.71 -23.45
C ARG A 115 -14.94 -17.56 -23.00
N ILE A 116 -14.21 -17.76 -21.91
CA ILE A 116 -13.12 -16.89 -21.46
C ILE A 116 -11.79 -17.55 -21.84
N THR A 117 -10.88 -16.79 -22.46
CA THR A 117 -9.55 -17.24 -22.87
C THR A 117 -8.51 -17.00 -21.77
N LEU A 118 -7.31 -17.54 -21.95
CA LEU A 118 -6.16 -17.29 -21.07
C LEU A 118 -5.58 -15.88 -21.21
N ASP A 119 -5.96 -15.18 -22.29
CA ASP A 119 -5.52 -13.80 -22.57
C ASP A 119 -6.51 -12.75 -22.03
N ASP A 120 -7.37 -13.13 -21.05
CA ASP A 120 -8.37 -12.27 -20.43
C ASP A 120 -9.37 -11.68 -21.46
N GLU A 121 -9.88 -12.53 -22.34
CA GLU A 121 -10.88 -12.17 -23.33
C GLU A 121 -12.12 -13.04 -23.17
N TRP A 122 -13.31 -12.42 -23.20
CA TRP A 122 -14.58 -13.13 -23.16
C TRP A 122 -15.27 -13.02 -24.51
N TYR A 123 -15.56 -14.16 -25.10
CA TYR A 123 -16.26 -14.29 -26.38
C TYR A 123 -17.65 -14.86 -26.17
N MET A 124 -18.65 -14.27 -26.81
CA MET A 124 -20.06 -14.69 -26.83
C MET A 124 -20.54 -14.87 -28.29
N GLY A 125 -21.88 -14.89 -28.46
CA GLY A 125 -22.52 -15.02 -29.77
C GLY A 125 -22.43 -16.40 -30.41
N PRO A 126 -22.91 -16.56 -31.66
CA PRO A 126 -22.93 -17.83 -32.36
C PRO A 126 -21.52 -18.39 -32.55
N GLY A 127 -21.29 -19.57 -31.95
CA GLY A 127 -19.96 -20.23 -32.00
C GLY A 127 -18.90 -19.58 -31.11
N GLY A 128 -19.25 -18.66 -30.20
CA GLY A 128 -18.31 -18.00 -29.29
C GLY A 128 -17.24 -17.19 -30.01
N LYS A 129 -17.62 -16.41 -31.04
CA LYS A 129 -16.69 -15.66 -31.89
C LYS A 129 -16.72 -14.15 -31.67
N GLU A 130 -17.72 -13.63 -30.99
CA GLU A 130 -17.88 -12.19 -30.72
C GLU A 130 -17.14 -11.81 -29.45
N LEU A 131 -16.10 -11.00 -29.56
CA LEU A 131 -15.40 -10.46 -28.39
C LEU A 131 -16.30 -9.44 -27.70
N VAL A 132 -16.68 -9.72 -26.45
CA VAL A 132 -17.55 -8.85 -25.65
C VAL A 132 -16.85 -8.23 -24.46
N ALA A 133 -15.69 -8.76 -24.06
CA ALA A 133 -14.87 -8.12 -23.04
C ALA A 133 -13.40 -8.51 -23.17
N PHE A 134 -12.52 -7.62 -22.72
CA PHE A 134 -11.12 -7.93 -22.51
C PHE A 134 -10.52 -7.18 -21.31
N GLY A 135 -9.40 -7.72 -20.78
CA GLY A 135 -8.57 -7.11 -19.78
C GLY A 135 -7.19 -6.77 -20.30
N ARG A 136 -6.75 -5.53 -20.15
CA ARG A 136 -5.40 -5.11 -20.56
C ARG A 136 -4.81 -4.08 -19.61
N LYS A 137 -3.49 -4.14 -19.43
CA LYS A 137 -2.70 -3.03 -18.90
C LYS A 137 -1.98 -2.36 -20.07
N PRO A 138 -2.44 -1.21 -20.56
CA PRO A 138 -1.72 -0.46 -21.58
C PRO A 138 -0.39 0.07 -21.05
N ALA A 139 0.53 0.44 -21.97
CA ALA A 139 1.66 1.27 -21.59
C ALA A 139 1.17 2.64 -21.06
N ASP A 140 1.85 3.22 -20.10
CA ASP A 140 1.38 4.41 -19.35
C ASP A 140 1.17 5.66 -20.23
N HIS A 141 1.60 5.65 -21.47
CA HIS A 141 1.44 6.73 -22.48
C HIS A 141 0.69 6.28 -23.74
N ASP A 142 0.17 5.05 -23.78
CA ASP A 142 -0.55 4.52 -24.94
C ASP A 142 -2.07 4.80 -24.83
N GLN A 143 -2.47 5.98 -25.29
CA GLN A 143 -3.89 6.35 -25.38
C GLN A 143 -4.64 5.57 -26.45
N SER A 144 -3.94 4.90 -27.37
CA SER A 144 -4.57 4.13 -28.46
C SER A 144 -5.00 2.72 -28.06
N ALA A 145 -4.54 2.24 -26.92
CA ALA A 145 -4.75 0.87 -26.46
C ALA A 145 -6.23 0.42 -26.38
N PHE A 146 -7.15 1.38 -26.27
CA PHE A 146 -8.58 1.15 -26.20
C PHE A 146 -9.34 1.66 -27.45
N GLN A 147 -8.64 2.14 -28.50
CA GLN A 147 -9.31 2.64 -29.71
C GLN A 147 -9.98 1.50 -30.49
N GLY A 148 -11.07 1.85 -31.20
CA GLY A 148 -11.81 0.92 -32.05
C GLY A 148 -12.90 0.11 -31.34
N ILE A 149 -13.19 0.39 -30.06
CA ILE A 149 -14.30 -0.23 -29.36
C ILE A 149 -15.56 0.60 -29.63
N HIS A 150 -16.50 -0.02 -30.35
CA HIS A 150 -17.81 0.56 -30.61
C HIS A 150 -18.86 -0.43 -30.14
N ALA A 151 -19.58 -0.09 -29.09
CA ALA A 151 -20.69 -0.87 -28.54
C ALA A 151 -21.81 0.07 -28.10
N LEU A 152 -23.04 -0.44 -28.11
CA LEU A 152 -24.20 0.32 -27.61
C LEU A 152 -24.10 0.58 -26.11
N ASN A 153 -23.64 -0.43 -25.36
CA ASN A 153 -23.55 -0.40 -23.91
C ASN A 153 -22.12 -0.74 -23.41
N PRO A 154 -21.16 0.18 -23.47
CA PRO A 154 -19.82 -0.06 -22.94
C PRO A 154 -19.77 0.12 -21.42
N LEU A 155 -19.07 -0.78 -20.74
CA LEU A 155 -18.64 -0.67 -19.33
C LEU A 155 -17.11 -0.62 -19.27
N ILE A 156 -16.55 0.39 -18.67
CA ILE A 156 -15.13 0.52 -18.45
C ILE A 156 -14.84 0.38 -16.95
N LEU A 157 -14.02 -0.61 -16.60
CA LEU A 157 -13.63 -0.89 -15.23
C LEU A 157 -12.16 -0.59 -15.03
N VAL A 158 -11.86 0.27 -14.05
CA VAL A 158 -10.51 0.59 -13.59
C VAL A 158 -10.36 0.03 -12.18
N ASP A 159 -9.67 -1.11 -12.04
CA ASP A 159 -9.35 -1.72 -10.75
C ASP A 159 -8.02 -1.18 -10.22
N GLU A 160 -7.87 -1.11 -8.90
CA GLU A 160 -6.73 -0.49 -8.22
C GLU A 160 -6.40 0.91 -8.78
N ALA A 161 -7.45 1.71 -8.93
CA ALA A 161 -7.48 2.97 -9.68
C ALA A 161 -6.46 4.01 -9.20
N CYS A 162 -6.03 3.95 -7.93
CA CYS A 162 -5.03 4.85 -7.36
C CYS A 162 -3.66 4.73 -8.06
N GLY A 163 -3.31 3.53 -8.52
CA GLY A 163 -2.05 3.27 -9.24
C GLY A 163 -2.14 3.47 -10.76
N VAL A 164 -3.29 3.86 -11.31
CA VAL A 164 -3.49 4.05 -12.75
C VAL A 164 -3.14 5.48 -13.14
N SER A 165 -2.36 5.65 -14.22
CA SER A 165 -1.91 6.97 -14.68
C SER A 165 -3.06 7.81 -15.26
N LYS A 166 -2.90 9.14 -15.24
CA LYS A 166 -3.88 10.07 -15.82
C LYS A 166 -4.13 9.79 -17.30
N SER A 167 -3.09 9.45 -18.07
CA SER A 167 -3.22 9.16 -19.51
C SER A 167 -4.17 7.98 -19.81
N ILE A 168 -4.22 6.99 -18.92
CA ILE A 168 -5.17 5.87 -19.03
C ILE A 168 -6.60 6.34 -18.70
N PHE A 169 -6.78 7.21 -17.70
CA PHE A 169 -8.09 7.82 -17.43
C PHE A 169 -8.57 8.70 -18.60
N ASP A 170 -7.67 9.43 -19.27
CA ASP A 170 -8.01 10.19 -20.48
C ASP A 170 -8.49 9.26 -21.61
N ALA A 171 -7.86 8.07 -21.74
CA ALA A 171 -8.31 7.04 -22.69
C ALA A 171 -9.65 6.40 -22.30
N VAL A 172 -9.90 6.21 -20.99
CA VAL A 172 -11.20 5.75 -20.45
C VAL A 172 -12.31 6.74 -20.79
N ASP A 173 -12.06 8.04 -20.62
CA ASP A 173 -13.02 9.09 -20.98
C ASP A 173 -13.34 9.11 -22.48
N ALA A 174 -12.34 8.85 -23.33
CA ALA A 174 -12.53 8.75 -24.78
C ALA A 174 -13.40 7.56 -25.19
N LEU A 175 -13.47 6.48 -24.38
CA LEU A 175 -14.40 5.36 -24.61
C LEU A 175 -15.81 5.67 -24.14
N ALA A 176 -15.95 6.47 -23.12
CA ALA A 176 -17.22 6.78 -22.49
C ALA A 176 -17.99 7.89 -23.23
N THR A 177 -18.04 7.88 -24.57
CA THR A 177 -18.63 8.98 -25.37
C THR A 177 -20.14 8.94 -25.46
N ASN A 178 -20.74 7.73 -25.47
CA ASN A 178 -22.20 7.61 -25.61
C ASN A 178 -22.94 7.68 -24.24
N SER A 179 -24.25 7.90 -24.27
CA SER A 179 -25.05 8.08 -23.04
C SER A 179 -25.19 6.80 -22.19
N ASN A 180 -25.04 5.63 -22.81
CA ASN A 180 -25.18 4.35 -22.14
C ASN A 180 -23.88 3.88 -21.50
N ALA A 181 -22.76 4.53 -21.80
CA ALA A 181 -21.46 4.20 -21.22
C ALA A 181 -21.47 4.33 -19.70
N ARG A 182 -20.80 3.40 -19.04
CA ARG A 182 -20.54 3.43 -17.59
C ARG A 182 -19.08 3.23 -17.30
N VAL A 183 -18.59 3.97 -16.32
CA VAL A 183 -17.22 3.87 -15.82
C VAL A 183 -17.27 3.58 -14.33
N LEU A 184 -16.60 2.51 -13.92
CA LEU A 184 -16.41 2.16 -12.51
C LEU A 184 -14.90 2.17 -12.22
N ALA A 185 -14.44 3.13 -11.42
CA ALA A 185 -13.08 3.17 -10.90
C ALA A 185 -13.09 2.77 -9.42
N ILE A 186 -12.32 1.77 -9.04
CA ILE A 186 -12.31 1.23 -7.68
C ILE A 186 -10.88 0.98 -7.20
N GLY A 187 -10.58 1.34 -5.95
CA GLY A 187 -9.24 1.15 -5.40
C GLY A 187 -9.08 1.63 -3.97
N ASN A 188 -7.92 1.33 -3.38
CA ASN A 188 -7.53 1.92 -2.10
C ASN A 188 -7.08 3.36 -2.32
N PRO A 189 -7.42 4.30 -1.43
CA PRO A 189 -7.03 5.70 -1.53
C PRO A 189 -5.62 5.94 -0.94
N ASP A 190 -4.58 5.39 -1.59
CA ASP A 190 -3.22 5.38 -1.05
C ASP A 190 -2.42 6.65 -1.39
N ASP A 191 -2.66 7.25 -2.55
CA ASP A 191 -1.93 8.43 -3.02
C ASP A 191 -2.88 9.60 -3.31
N PRO A 192 -2.94 10.63 -2.44
CA PRO A 192 -3.77 11.83 -2.66
C PRO A 192 -3.29 12.69 -3.84
N SER A 193 -2.10 12.44 -4.41
CA SER A 193 -1.62 13.09 -5.62
C SER A 193 -2.11 12.40 -6.91
N SER A 194 -2.68 11.20 -6.82
CA SER A 194 -3.17 10.41 -7.95
C SER A 194 -4.33 11.07 -8.69
N HIS A 195 -4.54 10.68 -9.95
CA HIS A 195 -5.74 11.10 -10.68
C HIS A 195 -7.02 10.56 -10.02
N PHE A 196 -6.95 9.36 -9.44
CA PHE A 196 -8.06 8.79 -8.66
C PHE A 196 -8.48 9.69 -7.50
N ALA A 197 -7.52 10.31 -6.81
CA ALA A 197 -7.85 11.31 -5.77
C ALA A 197 -8.57 12.53 -6.34
N GLN A 198 -8.23 12.98 -7.56
CA GLN A 198 -8.90 14.13 -8.19
C GLN A 198 -10.35 13.82 -8.54
N ILE A 199 -10.64 12.63 -9.09
CA ILE A 199 -12.00 12.22 -9.43
C ILE A 199 -12.87 11.94 -8.19
N CYS A 200 -12.25 11.65 -7.04
CA CYS A 200 -12.96 11.49 -5.78
C CYS A 200 -13.27 12.82 -5.05
N LYS A 201 -12.82 13.96 -5.58
CA LYS A 201 -13.13 15.28 -4.96
C LYS A 201 -14.57 15.72 -5.22
N PRO A 202 -15.18 16.45 -4.28
CA PRO A 202 -16.47 17.09 -4.52
C PRO A 202 -16.46 17.95 -5.79
N GLY A 203 -17.51 17.84 -6.60
CA GLY A 203 -17.63 18.60 -7.85
C GLY A 203 -16.89 18.02 -9.05
N SER A 204 -16.25 16.87 -8.94
CA SER A 204 -15.56 16.18 -10.05
C SER A 204 -16.51 15.64 -11.15
N GLY A 205 -17.80 15.54 -10.88
CA GLY A 205 -18.79 14.90 -11.75
C GLY A 205 -18.90 13.37 -11.54
N TRP A 206 -18.10 12.80 -10.66
CA TRP A 206 -18.15 11.38 -10.29
C TRP A 206 -19.05 11.17 -9.08
N HIS A 207 -19.82 10.07 -9.09
CA HIS A 207 -20.50 9.58 -7.90
C HIS A 207 -19.51 8.81 -7.05
N VAL A 208 -19.17 9.34 -5.87
CA VAL A 208 -18.12 8.79 -5.00
C VAL A 208 -18.74 7.97 -3.88
N ILE A 209 -18.27 6.74 -3.72
CA ILE A 209 -18.62 5.84 -2.62
C ILE A 209 -17.37 5.60 -1.79
N THR A 210 -17.49 5.81 -0.47
CA THR A 210 -16.45 5.39 0.50
C THR A 210 -16.88 4.08 1.14
N VAL A 211 -15.93 3.15 1.23
CA VAL A 211 -16.11 1.87 1.94
C VAL A 211 -15.01 1.73 2.97
N SER A 212 -15.38 1.89 4.24
CA SER A 212 -14.53 1.67 5.41
C SER A 212 -14.66 0.24 5.90
N ASP A 213 -13.67 -0.25 6.64
CA ASP A 213 -13.80 -1.52 7.39
C ASP A 213 -14.94 -1.47 8.41
N PHE A 214 -15.23 -0.29 8.95
CA PHE A 214 -16.37 -0.07 9.86
C PHE A 214 -17.74 -0.15 9.19
N ASP A 215 -17.82 -0.13 7.88
CA ASP A 215 -19.04 -0.37 7.12
C ASP A 215 -19.35 -1.86 6.94
N THR A 216 -18.40 -2.76 7.23
CA THR A 216 -18.56 -4.21 7.01
C THR A 216 -19.57 -4.82 7.96
N PRO A 217 -20.19 -5.96 7.61
CA PRO A 217 -21.19 -6.65 8.43
C PRO A 217 -20.72 -6.95 9.85
N ALA A 218 -19.43 -7.22 10.05
CA ALA A 218 -18.85 -7.48 11.37
C ALA A 218 -18.98 -6.28 12.33
N TYR A 219 -19.04 -5.04 11.81
CA TYR A 219 -19.21 -3.82 12.60
C TYR A 219 -20.63 -3.30 12.61
N THR A 220 -21.36 -3.42 11.48
CA THR A 220 -22.72 -2.88 11.36
C THR A 220 -23.78 -3.81 11.93
N GLY A 221 -23.46 -5.10 12.13
CA GLY A 221 -24.43 -6.12 12.53
C GLY A 221 -25.41 -6.47 11.40
N GLU A 222 -25.07 -6.17 10.14
CA GLU A 222 -25.88 -6.60 9.00
C GLU A 222 -25.99 -8.13 8.98
N ASP A 223 -27.23 -8.62 8.87
CA ASP A 223 -27.50 -10.06 8.76
C ASP A 223 -27.00 -10.59 7.40
N VAL A 224 -26.00 -11.45 7.45
CA VAL A 224 -25.33 -12.01 6.27
C VAL A 224 -25.08 -13.50 6.47
N PRO A 225 -24.93 -14.28 5.37
CA PRO A 225 -24.55 -15.68 5.48
C PRO A 225 -23.25 -15.88 6.28
N GLU A 226 -23.22 -16.91 7.13
CA GLU A 226 -22.08 -17.17 8.04
C GLU A 226 -20.74 -17.37 7.29
N ASP A 227 -20.79 -17.90 6.08
CA ASP A 227 -19.63 -18.13 5.21
C ASP A 227 -19.07 -16.85 4.58
N LEU A 228 -19.78 -15.73 4.65
CA LEU A 228 -19.32 -14.43 4.14
C LEU A 228 -18.37 -13.72 5.11
N LEU A 229 -18.64 -13.77 6.42
CA LEU A 229 -17.87 -13.05 7.43
C LEU A 229 -16.36 -13.35 7.39
N PRO A 230 -15.91 -14.61 7.27
CA PRO A 230 -14.48 -14.93 7.18
C PRO A 230 -13.79 -14.43 5.90
N LEU A 231 -14.55 -13.98 4.89
CA LEU A 231 -14.03 -13.43 3.64
C LEU A 231 -13.83 -11.91 3.68
N LEU A 232 -14.23 -11.27 4.77
CA LEU A 232 -14.10 -9.84 5.00
C LEU A 232 -13.14 -9.58 6.16
N VAL A 233 -12.69 -8.32 6.27
CA VAL A 233 -11.81 -7.92 7.37
C VAL A 233 -12.44 -8.21 8.73
N SER A 234 -11.64 -8.76 9.65
CA SER A 234 -12.11 -9.04 11.01
C SER A 234 -11.90 -7.83 11.95
N PRO A 235 -12.75 -7.67 12.98
CA PRO A 235 -12.56 -6.64 14.00
C PRO A 235 -11.21 -6.75 14.73
N GLU A 236 -10.72 -7.97 14.97
CA GLU A 236 -9.43 -8.22 15.60
C GLU A 236 -8.29 -7.65 14.77
N TRP A 237 -8.33 -7.85 13.44
CA TRP A 237 -7.34 -7.29 12.53
C TRP A 237 -7.32 -5.76 12.60
N VAL A 238 -8.48 -5.10 12.62
CA VAL A 238 -8.59 -3.63 12.71
C VAL A 238 -8.01 -3.11 14.04
N GLU A 239 -8.31 -3.76 15.16
CA GLU A 239 -7.76 -3.37 16.48
C GLU A 239 -6.24 -3.57 16.53
N GLU A 240 -5.69 -4.64 15.95
CA GLU A 240 -4.25 -4.80 15.81
C GLU A 240 -3.63 -3.67 14.97
N ARG A 241 -4.26 -3.28 13.86
CA ARG A 241 -3.78 -2.18 13.01
C ARG A 241 -3.85 -0.84 13.71
N LYS A 242 -4.89 -0.58 14.49
CA LYS A 242 -5.01 0.61 15.34
C LYS A 242 -3.83 0.76 16.29
N ILE A 243 -3.42 -0.33 16.94
CA ILE A 243 -2.27 -0.34 17.85
C ILE A 243 -0.95 -0.21 17.04
N ARG A 244 -0.83 -0.97 15.95
CA ARG A 244 0.42 -1.10 15.19
C ARG A 244 0.74 0.11 14.32
N TRP A 245 -0.28 0.70 13.70
CA TRP A 245 -0.11 1.82 12.77
C TRP A 245 -0.41 3.18 13.41
N GLY A 246 -1.30 3.22 14.40
CA GLY A 246 -1.89 4.45 14.95
C GLY A 246 -3.03 4.96 14.05
N VAL A 247 -4.13 5.37 14.69
CA VAL A 247 -5.38 5.78 13.99
C VAL A 247 -5.23 7.00 13.09
N ASN A 248 -4.22 7.84 13.34
CA ASN A 248 -3.96 9.06 12.58
C ASN A 248 -2.85 8.87 11.51
N SER A 249 -2.35 7.65 11.33
CA SER A 249 -1.34 7.39 10.29
C SER A 249 -1.95 7.36 8.89
N PRO A 250 -1.20 7.77 7.86
CA PRO A 250 -1.65 7.70 6.46
C PRO A 250 -2.12 6.31 6.04
N ILE A 251 -1.43 5.26 6.50
CA ILE A 251 -1.78 3.88 6.17
C ILE A 251 -3.10 3.46 6.81
N TYR A 252 -3.40 3.88 8.04
CA TYR A 252 -4.68 3.59 8.69
C TYR A 252 -5.84 4.31 7.99
N GLN A 253 -5.63 5.58 7.60
CA GLN A 253 -6.62 6.34 6.84
C GLN A 253 -6.98 5.63 5.53
N SER A 254 -5.99 5.19 4.78
CA SER A 254 -6.20 4.51 3.50
C SER A 254 -6.76 3.10 3.65
N LYS A 255 -6.10 2.25 4.45
CA LYS A 255 -6.37 0.79 4.48
C LYS A 255 -7.52 0.39 5.40
N VAL A 256 -7.88 1.22 6.39
CA VAL A 256 -8.96 0.95 7.35
C VAL A 256 -10.16 1.88 7.13
N LEU A 257 -9.92 3.19 6.95
CA LEU A 257 -11.01 4.15 6.79
C LEU A 257 -11.48 4.30 5.33
N GLY A 258 -10.69 3.86 4.36
CA GLY A 258 -11.00 4.05 2.94
C GLY A 258 -10.95 5.53 2.53
N GLU A 259 -10.15 6.33 3.24
CA GLU A 259 -10.00 7.77 2.99
C GLU A 259 -8.59 8.08 2.48
N PHE A 260 -8.49 9.07 1.59
CA PHE A 260 -7.18 9.58 1.20
C PHE A 260 -6.48 10.19 2.40
N PRO A 261 -5.21 9.82 2.66
CA PRO A 261 -4.46 10.42 3.74
C PRO A 261 -4.31 11.93 3.51
N ASP A 262 -4.43 12.69 4.60
CA ASP A 262 -4.12 14.11 4.59
C ASP A 262 -2.59 14.27 4.56
N LEU A 263 -2.02 14.18 3.36
CA LEU A 263 -0.60 14.46 3.14
C LEU A 263 -0.42 15.98 3.10
N SER A 264 0.01 16.51 4.21
CA SER A 264 0.50 17.89 4.26
C SER A 264 1.87 17.99 3.54
N ASP A 265 2.21 19.17 3.04
CA ASP A 265 3.50 19.46 2.37
C ASP A 265 4.72 19.15 3.24
N ASP A 266 4.49 18.89 4.54
CA ASP A 266 5.49 18.54 5.53
C ASP A 266 5.70 17.01 5.72
N THR A 267 5.07 16.14 4.93
CA THR A 267 5.35 14.69 4.96
C THR A 267 6.76 14.41 4.45
N LEU A 268 7.58 13.74 5.28
CA LEU A 268 8.99 13.52 4.95
C LEU A 268 9.19 12.49 3.85
N ILE A 269 8.61 11.30 3.99
CA ILE A 269 8.73 10.19 3.03
C ILE A 269 7.35 9.83 2.51
N LEU A 270 7.15 10.01 1.20
CA LEU A 270 5.83 9.81 0.60
C LEU A 270 5.44 8.32 0.56
N PRO A 271 4.16 7.97 0.84
CA PRO A 271 3.69 6.59 0.81
C PRO A 271 4.03 5.84 -0.47
N LYS A 272 3.98 6.48 -1.63
CA LYS A 272 4.35 5.89 -2.92
C LYS A 272 5.81 5.43 -2.99
N TRP A 273 6.73 6.14 -2.32
CA TRP A 273 8.14 5.74 -2.27
C TRP A 273 8.36 4.56 -1.33
N ILE A 274 7.60 4.52 -0.21
CA ILE A 274 7.61 3.41 0.75
C ILE A 274 7.09 2.14 0.07
N GLU A 275 5.94 2.22 -0.60
CA GLU A 275 5.37 1.09 -1.34
C GLU A 275 6.31 0.59 -2.46
N ALA A 276 6.96 1.51 -3.17
CA ALA A 276 7.96 1.16 -4.18
C ALA A 276 9.18 0.44 -3.56
N ALA A 277 9.62 0.85 -2.36
CA ALA A 277 10.71 0.21 -1.63
C ALA A 277 10.33 -1.19 -1.12
N GLN A 278 9.08 -1.41 -0.71
CA GLN A 278 8.55 -2.73 -0.33
C GLN A 278 8.48 -3.72 -1.49
N LYS A 279 8.25 -3.22 -2.71
CA LYS A 279 8.14 -4.05 -3.94
C LYS A 279 9.49 -4.27 -4.63
N ARG A 280 10.52 -3.54 -4.21
CA ARG A 280 11.84 -3.57 -4.85
C ARG A 280 12.66 -4.73 -4.33
N THR A 281 13.53 -5.26 -5.20
CA THR A 281 14.58 -6.20 -4.83
C THR A 281 15.91 -5.64 -5.25
N LEU A 282 16.80 -5.39 -4.27
CA LEU A 282 18.16 -4.92 -4.50
C LEU A 282 19.17 -6.02 -4.16
N GLU A 283 20.32 -6.01 -4.86
CA GLU A 283 21.44 -6.90 -4.55
C GLU A 283 22.06 -6.52 -3.20
N ARG A 284 22.36 -7.53 -2.40
CA ARG A 284 23.05 -7.38 -1.11
C ARG A 284 24.53 -7.11 -1.36
N THR A 285 25.08 -6.12 -0.68
CA THR A 285 26.51 -5.78 -0.77
C THR A 285 27.29 -6.52 0.31
N ARG A 286 28.63 -6.65 0.10
CA ARG A 286 29.55 -7.29 1.06
C ARG A 286 29.96 -6.39 2.25
N ARG A 287 29.20 -5.30 2.54
CA ARG A 287 29.51 -4.37 3.64
C ARG A 287 28.30 -4.26 4.57
N PRO A 288 28.05 -5.30 5.35
CA PRO A 288 26.91 -5.30 6.25
C PRO A 288 27.09 -4.34 7.42
N ILE A 289 25.98 -3.72 7.83
CA ILE A 289 25.89 -2.85 8.99
C ILE A 289 24.76 -3.36 9.87
N ILE A 290 24.99 -3.42 11.18
CA ILE A 290 23.96 -3.54 12.20
C ILE A 290 23.66 -2.15 12.73
N ALA A 291 22.42 -1.72 12.73
CA ALA A 291 21.99 -0.48 13.35
C ALA A 291 20.97 -0.77 14.46
N ALA A 292 21.07 -0.08 15.58
CA ALA A 292 20.12 -0.30 16.66
C ALA A 292 19.66 1.01 17.31
N ASP A 293 18.32 1.15 17.42
CA ASP A 293 17.64 2.09 18.32
C ASP A 293 17.26 1.33 19.59
N ILE A 294 17.74 1.80 20.75
CA ILE A 294 17.67 1.03 22.01
C ILE A 294 16.73 1.69 23.00
N ALA A 295 15.66 0.97 23.32
CA ALA A 295 14.72 1.32 24.38
C ALA A 295 14.93 0.43 25.61
N ARG A 296 14.81 1.00 26.82
CA ARG A 296 14.97 0.26 28.09
C ARG A 296 13.64 -0.03 28.76
N PHE A 297 12.79 0.97 28.88
CA PHE A 297 11.54 0.91 29.64
C PHE A 297 10.40 1.55 28.85
N GLY A 298 9.16 1.10 29.12
CA GLY A 298 7.98 1.65 28.48
C GLY A 298 7.45 0.78 27.34
N GLU A 299 6.75 1.42 26.43
CA GLU A 299 6.13 0.79 25.24
C GLU A 299 7.03 0.86 23.99
N ASP A 300 8.14 1.62 24.07
CA ASP A 300 9.08 1.76 22.97
C ASP A 300 9.82 0.43 22.70
N GLU A 301 10.11 0.17 21.42
CA GLU A 301 10.71 -1.08 20.95
C GLU A 301 12.22 -0.90 20.77
N THR A 302 13.04 -1.82 21.29
CA THR A 302 14.43 -1.93 20.84
C THR A 302 14.45 -2.61 19.48
N VAL A 303 15.03 -1.95 18.49
CA VAL A 303 15.06 -2.42 17.11
C VAL A 303 16.50 -2.60 16.66
N ILE A 304 16.83 -3.80 16.20
CA ILE A 304 18.10 -4.14 15.59
C ILE A 304 17.86 -4.42 14.10
N MET A 305 18.49 -3.63 13.23
CA MET A 305 18.40 -3.77 11.79
C MET A 305 19.70 -4.29 11.19
N ARG A 306 19.59 -5.10 10.14
CA ARG A 306 20.69 -5.51 9.26
C ARG A 306 20.53 -4.81 7.93
N ARG A 307 21.58 -4.10 7.49
CA ARG A 307 21.66 -3.43 6.21
C ARG A 307 22.83 -3.96 5.37
N GLU A 308 22.57 -4.18 4.07
CA GLU A 308 23.58 -4.53 3.07
C GLU A 308 23.32 -3.74 1.77
N GLY A 309 24.03 -2.64 1.59
CA GLY A 309 23.74 -1.68 0.52
C GLY A 309 22.39 -0.98 0.72
N GLY A 310 21.49 -1.12 -0.25
CA GLY A 310 20.11 -0.63 -0.17
C GLY A 310 19.14 -1.63 0.44
N TRP A 311 19.52 -2.90 0.56
CA TRP A 311 18.73 -3.93 1.22
C TRP A 311 18.80 -3.79 2.73
N ILE A 312 17.65 -3.76 3.41
CA ILE A 312 17.57 -3.65 4.87
C ILE A 312 16.38 -4.43 5.43
N ARG A 313 16.60 -5.13 6.56
CA ARG A 313 15.57 -5.89 7.28
C ARG A 313 15.72 -5.72 8.78
N VAL A 314 14.60 -5.79 9.50
CA VAL A 314 14.60 -5.95 10.95
C VAL A 314 15.17 -7.32 11.28
N TYR A 315 16.36 -7.34 11.89
CA TYR A 315 16.94 -8.59 12.38
C TYR A 315 16.22 -9.05 13.66
N ARG A 316 15.96 -8.11 14.57
CA ARG A 316 15.23 -8.36 15.81
C ARG A 316 14.56 -7.08 16.33
N ALA A 317 13.35 -7.24 16.86
CA ALA A 317 12.65 -6.21 17.60
C ALA A 317 12.09 -6.80 18.90
N HIS A 318 12.21 -6.07 20.01
CA HIS A 318 11.74 -6.55 21.31
C HIS A 318 11.52 -5.38 22.29
N HIS A 319 10.71 -5.64 23.32
CA HIS A 319 10.43 -4.68 24.40
C HIS A 319 11.10 -5.14 25.69
N LYS A 320 11.42 -4.19 26.59
CA LYS A 320 11.79 -4.43 28.00
C LYS A 320 13.00 -5.38 28.20
N ALA A 321 14.00 -5.38 27.33
CA ALA A 321 15.24 -6.08 27.59
C ALA A 321 16.25 -5.20 28.33
N ASP A 322 17.11 -5.82 29.13
CA ASP A 322 18.26 -5.12 29.69
C ASP A 322 19.38 -4.93 28.66
N THR A 323 20.37 -4.09 29.00
CA THR A 323 21.49 -3.76 28.12
C THR A 323 22.36 -4.96 27.79
N MET A 324 22.51 -5.92 28.72
CA MET A 324 23.33 -7.13 28.51
C MET A 324 22.65 -8.07 27.52
N THR A 325 21.35 -8.28 27.66
CA THR A 325 20.52 -9.06 26.70
C THR A 325 20.55 -8.42 25.32
N THR A 326 20.41 -7.10 25.24
CA THR A 326 20.47 -6.35 23.98
C THR A 326 21.84 -6.46 23.33
N SER A 327 22.93 -6.31 24.09
CA SER A 327 24.31 -6.52 23.61
C SER A 327 24.49 -7.94 23.07
N GLY A 328 23.96 -8.95 23.77
CA GLY A 328 23.99 -10.36 23.30
C GLY A 328 23.26 -10.56 21.96
N HIS A 329 22.14 -9.88 21.74
CA HIS A 329 21.44 -9.94 20.47
C HIS A 329 22.20 -9.27 19.32
N ILE A 330 22.91 -8.16 19.57
CA ILE A 330 23.74 -7.49 18.58
C ILE A 330 24.96 -8.36 18.24
N VAL A 331 25.63 -8.91 19.26
CA VAL A 331 26.75 -9.87 19.06
C VAL A 331 26.30 -11.06 18.21
N LYS A 332 25.12 -11.59 18.50
CA LYS A 332 24.56 -12.69 17.70
C LYS A 332 24.33 -12.25 16.25
N ALA A 333 23.73 -11.07 16.03
CA ALA A 333 23.50 -10.56 14.69
C ALA A 333 24.80 -10.40 13.90
N MET A 334 25.87 -9.89 14.52
CA MET A 334 27.19 -9.76 13.90
C MET A 334 27.78 -11.12 13.54
N ARG A 335 27.69 -12.10 14.44
CA ARG A 335 28.16 -13.47 14.19
C ARG A 335 27.40 -14.20 13.07
N ASP A 336 26.06 -14.08 13.08
CA ASP A 336 25.24 -14.70 12.02
C ASP A 336 25.63 -14.17 10.64
N ILE A 337 26.03 -12.89 10.54
CA ILE A 337 26.52 -12.30 9.30
C ILE A 337 27.92 -12.83 8.93
N ASP A 338 28.83 -12.95 9.89
CA ASP A 338 30.17 -13.48 9.66
C ASP A 338 30.12 -14.95 9.22
N ASP A 339 29.23 -15.74 9.80
CA ASP A 339 29.01 -17.15 9.42
C ASP A 339 28.46 -17.28 8.00
N GLU A 340 27.53 -16.39 7.59
CA GLU A 340 26.95 -16.37 6.24
C GLU A 340 27.97 -15.91 5.17
N ALA A 341 28.81 -14.92 5.50
CA ALA A 341 29.71 -14.24 4.56
C ALA A 341 31.14 -14.77 4.55
N GLY A 342 31.49 -15.65 5.51
CA GLY A 342 32.84 -16.14 5.73
C GLY A 342 33.79 -15.03 6.21
N LYS A 343 33.86 -14.79 7.51
CA LYS A 343 34.57 -13.75 8.24
C LYS A 343 34.70 -12.42 7.46
N ASN A 344 33.77 -11.55 7.71
CA ASN A 344 33.69 -10.24 7.05
C ASN A 344 34.19 -9.17 8.00
N ASP A 345 35.43 -8.74 7.86
CA ASP A 345 36.08 -7.66 8.67
C ASP A 345 35.34 -6.30 8.59
N TRP A 346 34.24 -6.24 7.84
CA TRP A 346 33.48 -5.01 7.61
C TRP A 346 32.17 -4.94 8.41
N VAL A 347 31.77 -5.98 9.15
CA VAL A 347 30.58 -5.91 9.99
C VAL A 347 30.81 -4.94 11.13
N ARG A 348 30.01 -3.90 11.22
CA ARG A 348 30.03 -2.94 12.33
C ARG A 348 28.63 -2.70 12.88
N ALA A 349 28.57 -2.35 14.17
CA ALA A 349 27.34 -1.95 14.82
C ALA A 349 27.29 -0.43 15.01
N ILE A 350 26.18 0.22 14.64
CA ILE A 350 25.91 1.64 14.90
C ILE A 350 24.78 1.69 15.92
N ILE A 351 25.03 2.28 17.07
CA ILE A 351 24.15 2.20 18.23
C ILE A 351 23.74 3.61 18.66
N ASP A 352 22.43 3.85 18.79
CA ASP A 352 21.92 5.09 19.40
C ASP A 352 22.34 5.19 20.87
N VAL A 353 23.12 6.22 21.20
CA VAL A 353 23.72 6.40 22.54
C VAL A 353 22.78 7.06 23.55
N PRO A 354 21.96 8.07 23.18
CA PRO A 354 21.05 8.72 24.11
C PRO A 354 20.20 7.73 24.93
N GLY A 355 20.15 7.97 26.24
CA GLY A 355 19.42 7.09 27.16
C GLY A 355 20.25 5.90 27.61
N VAL A 356 19.97 4.71 27.14
CA VAL A 356 20.59 3.44 27.63
C VAL A 356 21.57 2.80 26.65
N GLY A 357 21.63 3.28 25.43
CA GLY A 357 22.51 2.73 24.39
C GLY A 357 24.00 2.85 24.71
N GLY A 358 24.40 3.83 25.52
CA GLY A 358 25.79 3.98 25.99
C GLY A 358 26.33 2.70 26.65
N GLY A 359 25.56 2.07 27.53
CA GLY A 359 25.97 0.81 28.17
C GLY A 359 26.09 -0.39 27.18
N VAL A 360 25.37 -0.35 26.07
CA VAL A 360 25.52 -1.35 25.00
C VAL A 360 26.80 -1.07 24.21
N VAL A 361 27.08 0.19 23.88
CA VAL A 361 28.36 0.60 23.23
C VAL A 361 29.55 0.18 24.06
N ASP A 362 29.56 0.50 25.37
CA ASP A 362 30.63 0.14 26.29
C ASP A 362 30.84 -1.39 26.30
N ARG A 363 29.76 -2.17 26.37
CA ARG A 363 29.84 -3.62 26.37
C ARG A 363 30.36 -4.22 25.06
N LEU A 364 29.96 -3.67 23.91
CA LEU A 364 30.48 -4.13 22.63
C LEU A 364 31.96 -3.76 22.46
N ALA A 365 32.38 -2.59 22.93
CA ALA A 365 33.77 -2.16 22.96
C ALA A 365 34.66 -3.03 23.86
N GLU A 366 34.18 -3.42 25.07
CA GLU A 366 34.85 -4.40 25.95
C GLU A 366 35.05 -5.78 25.27
N LEU A 367 34.23 -6.11 24.30
CA LEU A 367 34.31 -7.37 23.54
C LEU A 367 35.16 -7.22 22.27
N ASP A 368 35.88 -6.09 22.10
CA ASP A 368 36.64 -5.76 20.88
C ASP A 368 35.82 -5.83 19.59
N LEU A 369 34.51 -5.55 19.67
CA LEU A 369 33.66 -5.52 18.51
C LEU A 369 33.60 -4.13 17.88
N PRO A 370 33.58 -4.01 16.54
CA PRO A 370 33.57 -2.73 15.86
C PRO A 370 32.20 -2.03 16.06
N VAL A 371 32.17 -1.07 17.00
CA VAL A 371 30.98 -0.28 17.35
C VAL A 371 31.21 1.19 17.04
N VAL A 372 30.18 1.83 16.49
CA VAL A 372 30.11 3.27 16.22
C VAL A 372 28.97 3.85 17.05
N PRO A 373 29.26 4.75 18.01
CA PRO A 373 28.22 5.44 18.74
C PRO A 373 27.52 6.46 17.83
N TYR A 374 26.21 6.53 17.93
CA TYR A 374 25.39 7.49 17.21
C TYR A 374 24.61 8.36 18.18
N ASN A 375 24.56 9.66 17.91
CA ASN A 375 23.72 10.60 18.64
C ASN A 375 23.05 11.57 17.66
N GLY A 376 21.76 11.38 17.43
CA GLY A 376 20.97 12.22 16.53
C GLY A 376 20.85 13.69 16.97
N GLY A 377 21.13 14.01 18.24
CA GLY A 377 21.14 15.38 18.76
C GLY A 377 22.40 16.19 18.44
N GLU A 378 23.46 15.54 17.97
CA GLU A 378 24.72 16.22 17.63
C GLU A 378 24.58 17.19 16.44
N ALA A 379 25.62 18.01 16.27
CA ALA A 379 25.70 18.91 15.12
C ALA A 379 25.71 18.11 13.80
N PRO A 380 24.97 18.54 12.78
CA PRO A 380 24.98 17.90 11.47
C PRO A 380 26.31 18.18 10.75
N ILE A 381 26.60 17.43 9.69
CA ILE A 381 27.72 17.72 8.79
C ILE A 381 27.47 19.04 8.06
N ASP A 382 26.26 19.20 7.49
CA ASP A 382 25.82 20.47 6.87
C ASP A 382 25.00 21.32 7.88
N LYS A 383 25.75 22.17 8.63
CA LYS A 383 25.16 23.04 9.67
C LYS A 383 24.32 24.19 9.10
N GLU A 384 24.47 24.51 7.83
CA GLU A 384 23.67 25.54 7.18
C GLU A 384 22.28 25.02 6.80
N ARG A 385 22.20 23.75 6.40
CA ARG A 385 20.98 23.13 5.90
C ARG A 385 20.15 22.42 6.99
N PHE A 386 20.80 21.86 8.02
CA PHE A 386 20.12 21.00 9.01
C PHE A 386 20.28 21.50 10.45
N VAL A 387 19.31 21.20 11.30
CA VAL A 387 19.31 21.58 12.71
C VAL A 387 20.24 20.66 13.53
N ASN A 388 20.23 19.36 13.26
CA ASN A 388 21.00 18.33 13.96
C ASN A 388 21.24 17.11 13.04
N ALA A 389 22.04 16.15 13.51
CA ALA A 389 22.37 14.94 12.76
C ALA A 389 21.13 14.11 12.40
N ARG A 390 20.14 13.98 13.30
CA ARG A 390 18.89 13.28 13.01
C ARG A 390 18.16 13.88 11.81
N ALA A 391 18.13 15.20 11.70
CA ALA A 391 17.49 15.88 10.58
C ALA A 391 18.21 15.60 9.25
N GLU A 392 19.56 15.62 9.26
CA GLU A 392 20.39 15.31 8.10
C GLU A 392 20.23 13.85 7.66
N ASP A 393 20.27 12.89 8.60
CA ASP A 393 20.17 11.47 8.31
C ASP A 393 18.79 11.08 7.77
N TYR A 394 17.72 11.60 8.36
CA TYR A 394 16.35 11.40 7.85
C TYR A 394 16.14 12.06 6.47
N TRP A 395 16.75 13.20 6.21
CA TRP A 395 16.66 13.83 4.89
C TRP A 395 17.43 13.04 3.84
N THR A 396 18.61 12.53 4.18
CA THR A 396 19.37 11.60 3.32
C THR A 396 18.59 10.32 3.05
N LEU A 397 17.91 9.78 4.07
CA LEU A 397 17.04 8.61 3.91
C LEU A 397 15.88 8.91 2.95
N ARG A 398 15.24 10.10 3.07
CA ARG A 398 14.18 10.56 2.15
C ARG A 398 14.69 10.58 0.70
N GLU A 399 15.87 11.18 0.46
CA GLU A 399 16.45 11.27 -0.89
C GLU A 399 16.70 9.86 -1.48
N ARG A 400 17.14 8.91 -0.66
CA ARG A 400 17.32 7.50 -1.09
C ARG A 400 16.01 6.80 -1.42
N PHE A 401 14.94 7.05 -0.67
CA PHE A 401 13.60 6.54 -1.02
C PHE A 401 13.12 7.12 -2.35
N GLU A 402 13.29 8.42 -2.57
CA GLU A 402 12.92 9.12 -3.81
C GLU A 402 13.70 8.58 -5.02
N GLN A 403 15.01 8.31 -4.86
CA GLN A 403 15.89 7.79 -5.91
C GLN A 403 15.72 6.28 -6.14
N GLY A 404 14.96 5.60 -5.30
CA GLY A 404 14.75 4.16 -5.46
C GLY A 404 15.93 3.30 -4.99
N GLU A 405 16.72 3.76 -4.05
CA GLU A 405 17.90 3.06 -3.52
C GLU A 405 17.62 2.22 -2.27
N ILE A 406 16.35 2.06 -1.87
CA ILE A 406 15.93 1.37 -0.65
C ILE A 406 15.08 0.16 -1.00
N ASP A 407 15.36 -0.96 -0.32
CA ASP A 407 14.61 -2.22 -0.34
C ASP A 407 14.31 -2.62 1.10
N ILE A 408 13.07 -2.43 1.54
CA ILE A 408 12.57 -2.81 2.86
C ILE A 408 11.68 -4.06 2.79
N ASP A 409 11.43 -4.67 3.94
CA ASP A 409 10.57 -5.84 4.03
C ASP A 409 9.15 -5.52 3.54
N PRO A 410 8.61 -6.25 2.54
CA PRO A 410 7.24 -6.05 2.06
C PRO A 410 6.19 -6.28 3.15
N ASP A 411 6.49 -7.11 4.15
CA ASP A 411 5.58 -7.48 5.22
C ASP A 411 5.75 -6.61 6.49
N ASP A 412 6.71 -5.66 6.50
CA ASP A 412 6.90 -4.74 7.63
C ASP A 412 6.02 -3.49 7.53
N ASP A 413 4.71 -3.69 7.69
CA ASP A 413 3.72 -2.60 7.72
C ASP A 413 3.96 -1.59 8.86
N LYS A 414 4.57 -2.03 9.97
CA LYS A 414 4.88 -1.14 11.09
C LYS A 414 5.95 -0.12 10.70
N LEU A 415 7.00 -0.57 10.02
CA LEU A 415 8.02 0.33 9.47
C LEU A 415 7.40 1.29 8.45
N ALA A 416 6.59 0.76 7.53
CA ALA A 416 5.91 1.58 6.51
C ALA A 416 5.03 2.67 7.14
N ALA A 417 4.25 2.35 8.17
CA ALA A 417 3.41 3.29 8.89
C ALA A 417 4.23 4.38 9.59
N GLN A 418 5.33 4.00 10.25
CA GLN A 418 6.23 4.94 10.92
C GLN A 418 6.86 5.91 9.92
N LEU A 419 7.43 5.42 8.82
CA LEU A 419 8.05 6.23 7.77
C LEU A 419 7.08 7.25 7.16
N GLY A 420 5.86 6.82 6.83
CA GLY A 420 4.83 7.69 6.25
C GLY A 420 4.23 8.72 7.22
N SER A 421 4.48 8.56 8.53
CA SER A 421 3.91 9.42 9.56
C SER A 421 4.84 10.56 10.00
N ILE A 422 6.13 10.48 9.69
CA ILE A 422 7.14 11.47 10.09
C ILE A 422 7.01 12.74 9.27
N LYS A 423 7.04 13.88 9.97
CA LYS A 423 6.95 15.21 9.37
C LYS A 423 8.28 15.95 9.45
N TRP A 424 8.46 16.88 8.53
CA TRP A 424 9.59 17.80 8.53
C TRP A 424 9.12 19.25 8.53
N GLY A 425 10.01 20.17 8.81
CA GLY A 425 9.72 21.60 8.78
C GLY A 425 10.99 22.41 8.71
N ILE A 426 10.85 23.72 8.78
CA ILE A 426 11.96 24.67 8.75
C ILE A 426 11.99 25.45 10.06
N ASP A 427 13.18 25.63 10.63
CA ASP A 427 13.36 26.46 11.82
C ASP A 427 13.40 27.96 11.45
N SER A 428 13.51 28.84 12.47
CA SER A 428 13.58 30.31 12.29
C SER A 428 14.81 30.78 11.51
N ARG A 429 15.79 29.93 11.27
CA ARG A 429 17.00 30.21 10.49
C ARG A 429 16.97 29.59 9.09
N GLY A 430 15.85 28.98 8.68
CA GLY A 430 15.71 28.34 7.37
C GLY A 430 16.27 26.93 7.30
N ARG A 431 16.66 26.29 8.44
CA ARG A 431 17.23 24.96 8.46
C ARG A 431 16.16 23.88 8.61
N ILE A 432 16.38 22.77 7.95
CA ILE A 432 15.50 21.59 8.02
C ILE A 432 15.56 20.95 9.42
N LYS A 433 14.40 20.70 9.97
CA LYS A 433 14.19 19.95 11.22
C LYS A 433 13.21 18.80 10.99
N ILE A 434 13.41 17.71 11.70
CA ILE A 434 12.46 16.58 11.73
C ILE A 434 11.63 16.68 13.01
N GLU A 435 10.35 16.31 12.89
CA GLU A 435 9.44 16.24 14.01
C GLU A 435 10.00 15.39 15.17
N SER A 436 9.84 15.87 16.41
CA SER A 436 10.29 15.16 17.59
C SER A 436 9.38 13.98 17.93
N LYS A 437 9.92 12.96 18.65
CA LYS A 437 9.10 11.86 19.20
C LYS A 437 7.94 12.39 20.08
N ASP A 438 8.15 13.49 20.81
CA ASP A 438 7.12 14.10 21.65
C ASP A 438 6.02 14.77 20.83
N ASP A 439 6.34 15.41 19.70
CA ASP A 439 5.33 15.99 18.82
C ASP A 439 4.53 14.90 18.10
N MET A 440 5.16 13.79 17.70
CA MET A 440 4.45 12.61 17.21
C MET A 440 3.48 12.05 18.23
N ARG A 441 3.90 11.93 19.52
CA ARG A 441 3.01 11.47 20.61
C ARG A 441 1.83 12.41 20.81
N LYS A 442 2.01 13.74 20.72
CA LYS A 442 0.90 14.72 20.76
C LYS A 442 -0.11 14.52 19.65
N ARG A 443 0.31 13.98 18.50
CA ARG A 443 -0.57 13.61 17.38
C ARG A 443 -1.20 12.21 17.56
N GLY A 444 -0.97 11.52 18.69
CA GLY A 444 -1.48 10.18 18.95
C GLY A 444 -0.77 9.07 18.18
N LEU A 445 0.48 9.31 17.76
CA LEU A 445 1.30 8.33 17.05
C LEU A 445 2.28 7.62 18.00
N PRO A 446 2.57 6.33 17.77
CA PRO A 446 3.60 5.61 18.52
C PRO A 446 5.00 6.15 18.20
N SER A 447 5.99 5.79 19.02
CA SER A 447 7.40 6.07 18.74
C SER A 447 7.85 5.44 17.41
N PRO A 448 8.64 6.15 16.58
CA PRO A 448 9.08 5.66 15.28
C PRO A 448 10.35 4.82 15.36
N ASP A 449 10.43 3.88 16.32
CA ASP A 449 11.65 3.16 16.66
C ASP A 449 12.26 2.39 15.47
N ARG A 450 11.43 1.79 14.58
CA ARG A 450 11.91 1.13 13.36
C ARG A 450 12.42 2.13 12.34
N ALA A 451 11.76 3.27 12.20
CA ALA A 451 12.20 4.33 11.29
C ALA A 451 13.49 5.02 11.81
N ASP A 452 13.63 5.20 13.13
CA ASP A 452 14.86 5.72 13.74
C ASP A 452 16.03 4.74 13.50
N ALA A 453 15.85 3.43 13.77
CA ALA A 453 16.86 2.41 13.48
C ALA A 453 17.24 2.36 11.98
N LEU A 454 16.27 2.57 11.08
CA LEU A 454 16.52 2.67 9.64
C LEU A 454 17.34 3.92 9.30
N ALA A 455 17.03 5.09 9.86
CA ALA A 455 17.76 6.31 9.65
C ALA A 455 19.22 6.17 10.13
N ILE A 456 19.41 5.57 11.31
CA ILE A 456 20.75 5.25 11.87
C ILE A 456 21.53 4.35 10.92
N ALA A 457 20.89 3.34 10.32
CA ALA A 457 21.56 2.43 9.38
C ALA A 457 22.10 3.13 8.13
N PHE A 458 21.52 4.25 7.72
CA PHE A 458 21.94 5.07 6.58
C PHE A 458 22.65 6.36 6.97
N ALA A 459 22.88 6.62 8.27
CA ALA A 459 23.55 7.82 8.74
C ALA A 459 24.90 8.00 8.05
N GLY A 460 25.24 9.23 7.66
CA GLY A 460 26.51 9.55 7.01
C GLY A 460 27.72 9.14 7.85
N ARG A 461 27.56 9.17 9.17
CA ARG A 461 28.54 8.70 10.17
C ARG A 461 28.71 7.17 10.23
N ALA A 462 27.86 6.41 9.58
CA ALA A 462 28.00 4.95 9.43
C ALA A 462 29.36 4.55 8.80
N ASN A 463 30.01 5.48 8.14
CA ASN A 463 31.36 5.30 7.57
C ASN A 463 32.49 5.73 8.49
N ALA A 464 32.18 6.25 9.70
CA ALA A 464 33.20 6.62 10.69
C ALA A 464 34.03 5.39 11.13
N ALA A 465 35.27 5.61 11.55
CA ALA A 465 36.10 4.53 12.10
C ALA A 465 35.45 3.99 13.39
N PRO A 466 35.45 2.67 13.60
CA PRO A 466 35.01 2.07 14.88
C PRO A 466 35.92 2.54 16.01
N ILE A 467 35.38 2.52 17.24
CA ILE A 467 36.20 2.77 18.44
C ILE A 467 37.10 1.55 18.68
N ASN A 468 38.41 1.77 18.79
CA ASN A 468 39.36 0.75 19.26
C ASN A 468 39.70 1.05 20.73
N VAL A 469 39.50 0.07 21.61
CA VAL A 469 39.64 0.19 23.07
C VAL A 469 41.08 0.40 23.51
N GLU A 470 42.08 0.01 22.72
CA GLU A 470 43.51 0.19 23.06
C GLU A 470 43.95 1.65 23.30
N SER A 471 43.14 2.64 22.85
CA SER A 471 43.46 4.07 23.01
C SER A 471 42.88 4.73 24.26
N HIS A 472 42.12 4.02 25.11
CA HIS A 472 41.32 4.65 26.19
C HIS A 472 41.44 3.98 27.58
N ALA A 473 42.50 3.23 27.84
CA ALA A 473 42.75 2.72 29.19
C ALA A 473 43.04 3.92 30.16
N GLY A 474 41.99 4.53 30.69
CA GLY A 474 42.09 5.57 31.71
C GLY A 474 41.11 6.74 31.63
N GLU A 475 40.33 6.88 30.59
CA GLU A 475 39.32 7.94 30.47
C GLU A 475 37.88 7.41 30.37
N SER A 476 36.96 8.02 31.10
CA SER A 476 35.52 7.68 31.04
C SER A 476 34.98 7.96 29.63
N ILE A 477 34.54 6.91 28.96
CA ILE A 477 34.07 6.90 27.56
C ILE A 477 32.92 7.90 27.32
N THR A 478 32.24 8.37 28.36
CA THR A 478 31.06 9.25 28.26
C THR A 478 31.37 10.74 28.05
N GLY A 479 32.59 11.20 28.32
CA GLY A 479 32.94 12.64 28.26
C GLY A 479 33.74 13.07 27.03
N ASP A 480 34.67 12.24 26.54
CA ASP A 480 35.73 12.67 25.60
C ASP A 480 35.51 12.20 24.15
N LEU A 481 34.64 11.24 23.94
CA LEU A 481 34.31 10.74 22.57
C LEU A 481 33.55 11.77 21.71
N MET A 482 32.95 12.78 22.35
CA MET A 482 32.25 13.84 21.61
C MET A 482 33.22 14.88 20.98
N THR A 483 34.51 14.89 21.38
CA THR A 483 35.46 15.88 20.89
C THR A 483 36.49 15.35 19.90
N LYS A 484 36.62 14.03 19.73
CA LYS A 484 37.66 13.42 18.84
C LYS A 484 37.16 12.74 17.59
N ALA A 485 35.85 12.78 17.31
CA ALA A 485 35.27 12.24 16.07
C ALA A 485 35.13 13.32 14.99
N TRP A 486 36.26 13.99 14.70
CA TRP A 486 36.45 14.91 13.57
C TRP A 486 37.54 14.38 12.65
#